data_08fd34c59a7f5f8529b5970303273109
#
_entry.id   08fd34c59a7f5f8529b5970303273109
#
_cell.length_a   1.000
_cell.length_b   1.000
_cell.length_c   1.000
_cell.angle_alpha   90.00
_cell.angle_beta   90.00
_cell.angle_gamma   90.00
#
_symmetry.space_group_name_H-M   'P 1'
#
loop_
_entity.id
_entity.type
_entity.pdbx_description
1 polymer ?
#
loop_
_entity_poly.entity_id
_entity_poly.type
_entity_poly.pdbx_seq_one_letter_code
_entity_poly.pdbx_strand_id
1 'polypeptide(L)'
;FEGLESGDLTEGHRFMGTRQPFRARNFEAYAAGLEANFVVLDVAERKARIVKGAETLCFARGLELVEDQGLLDEVAGLAEWPIPILGDMDPAFLDLPPEVIRTSMRTHQKYFAVRRPGQTGLAAHFLVVANIEAPDGGQLVAVGNARVLSARLNDARFFWDEDRKTRLEDRLDKLKTVTFHAKLGTLYQRSQRISALARQIAPLVGADSDLAARAGLLAKADLTCGMVGEFPELQGIMGGYYARAEGLPPSPASPVLPPRGEDLAGLNPPPQGEGDREAVEGANAIADAIRDHYKPQGPGDTVPTAPVSVAVALAEKLDTLIGFFAIDEKPTGSKDPFALRRAALGVIRLLTGEALDLRAVCLTHANAYFGTRDPNATIDSLMAFFLDRLAVVLHDQDGFEREWIAAAFANLGTHEVLIHRLRARVAALSAFLGGFNGANLLAGYRRATNILKGEDKKGGLPSGPPEQMAGAPDEEIALLNALSVVRPKVDDALANDHFEDAMVALSALREPVDAFFEKVFVNEPEARDNRLRLLADVRATMERVADFSLING
;
A
#
# COMPACT_ATOMS: atom_id res chain seq x y z
N PHE A 1 -19.16 25.40 -30.53
CA PHE A 1 -17.85 24.83 -30.13
C PHE A 1 -16.92 25.06 -31.31
N GLU A 2 -16.02 26.06 -31.25
CA GLU A 2 -14.95 26.32 -32.23
C GLU A 2 -15.35 26.16 -33.72
N GLY A 3 -16.48 26.75 -34.14
CA GLY A 3 -16.94 26.68 -35.52
C GLY A 3 -17.85 25.52 -35.90
N LEU A 4 -18.17 24.63 -34.92
CA LEU A 4 -19.20 23.62 -35.10
C LEU A 4 -20.58 24.14 -34.71
N GLU A 5 -21.54 24.12 -35.62
CA GLU A 5 -22.93 24.40 -35.35
C GLU A 5 -23.63 23.22 -34.68
N SER A 6 -24.47 23.49 -33.69
CA SER A 6 -25.33 22.47 -33.08
C SER A 6 -26.43 22.06 -34.05
N GLY A 7 -26.73 20.78 -34.15
CA GLY A 7 -27.76 20.23 -35.03
C GLY A 7 -28.44 19.01 -34.42
N ASP A 8 -29.47 18.53 -35.10
CA ASP A 8 -30.25 17.34 -34.72
C ASP A 8 -29.89 16.09 -35.52
N LEU A 9 -28.82 16.17 -36.36
CA LEU A 9 -28.33 15.05 -37.16
C LEU A 9 -27.18 14.36 -36.45
N THR A 10 -27.25 13.03 -36.37
CA THR A 10 -26.19 12.15 -35.84
C THR A 10 -26.02 10.92 -36.73
N GLU A 11 -24.94 10.20 -36.52
CA GLU A 11 -24.59 8.98 -37.25
C GLU A 11 -24.51 7.78 -36.30
N GLY A 12 -24.79 6.60 -36.79
CA GLY A 12 -24.60 5.35 -36.06
C GLY A 12 -23.21 4.75 -36.30
N HIS A 13 -23.11 3.45 -36.16
CA HIS A 13 -21.86 2.71 -36.32
C HIS A 13 -21.27 2.87 -37.72
N ARG A 14 -19.94 3.10 -37.79
CA ARG A 14 -19.23 3.40 -39.05
C ARG A 14 -19.36 2.35 -40.12
N PHE A 15 -19.46 1.06 -39.75
CA PHE A 15 -19.44 -0.07 -40.70
C PHE A 15 -20.74 -0.88 -40.73
N MET A 16 -21.62 -0.67 -39.75
CA MET A 16 -22.85 -1.43 -39.57
C MET A 16 -24.10 -0.51 -39.67
N GLY A 17 -25.28 -1.08 -39.78
CA GLY A 17 -26.50 -0.32 -39.89
C GLY A 17 -26.70 0.35 -41.26
N THR A 18 -27.51 1.39 -41.28
CA THR A 18 -27.87 2.11 -42.51
C THR A 18 -26.76 2.94 -43.11
N ARG A 19 -25.76 3.33 -42.30
CA ARG A 19 -24.69 4.29 -42.62
C ARG A 19 -25.21 5.64 -43.13
N GLN A 20 -26.40 6.00 -42.73
CA GLN A 20 -27.02 7.29 -43.07
C GLN A 20 -27.26 8.09 -41.79
N PRO A 21 -27.01 9.41 -41.81
CA PRO A 21 -27.38 10.25 -40.70
C PRO A 21 -28.88 10.18 -40.39
N PHE A 22 -29.21 10.18 -39.11
CA PHE A 22 -30.59 10.22 -38.63
C PHE A 22 -30.82 11.41 -37.69
N ARG A 23 -32.09 11.81 -37.57
CA ARG A 23 -32.48 12.94 -36.72
C ARG A 23 -32.78 12.48 -35.30
N ALA A 24 -32.16 13.15 -34.33
CA ALA A 24 -32.37 12.94 -32.91
C ALA A 24 -32.86 14.24 -32.25
N ARG A 25 -34.15 14.34 -32.00
CA ARG A 25 -34.78 15.59 -31.46
C ARG A 25 -34.80 15.62 -29.92
N ASN A 26 -34.61 14.52 -29.28
CA ASN A 26 -34.50 14.36 -27.82
C ASN A 26 -33.57 13.19 -27.49
N PHE A 27 -33.29 13.00 -26.19
CA PHE A 27 -32.37 11.96 -25.72
C PHE A 27 -32.88 10.54 -26.05
N GLU A 28 -34.18 10.29 -25.90
CA GLU A 28 -34.79 8.99 -26.18
C GLU A 28 -34.67 8.61 -27.67
N ALA A 29 -34.94 9.56 -28.57
CA ALA A 29 -34.78 9.37 -30.01
C ALA A 29 -33.28 9.19 -30.38
N TYR A 30 -32.39 9.87 -29.70
CA TYR A 30 -30.94 9.74 -29.87
C TYR A 30 -30.46 8.36 -29.47
N ALA A 31 -30.78 7.91 -28.26
CA ALA A 31 -30.35 6.61 -27.73
C ALA A 31 -30.93 5.47 -28.56
N ALA A 32 -32.23 5.49 -28.86
CA ALA A 32 -32.90 4.46 -29.68
C ALA A 32 -32.37 4.42 -31.12
N GLY A 33 -32.09 5.59 -31.71
CA GLY A 33 -31.48 5.71 -33.03
C GLY A 33 -30.09 5.17 -33.10
N LEU A 34 -29.27 5.43 -32.09
CA LEU A 34 -27.92 4.86 -31.95
C LEU A 34 -27.96 3.34 -31.85
N GLU A 35 -28.81 2.79 -30.97
CA GLU A 35 -28.93 1.35 -30.79
C GLU A 35 -29.41 0.65 -32.04
N ALA A 36 -30.43 1.20 -32.75
CA ALA A 36 -30.90 0.70 -34.04
C ALA A 36 -29.82 0.75 -35.13
N ASN A 37 -28.79 1.58 -34.96
CA ASN A 37 -27.63 1.69 -35.84
C ASN A 37 -26.34 1.18 -35.19
N PHE A 38 -26.44 0.16 -34.32
CA PHE A 38 -25.32 -0.60 -33.74
C PHE A 38 -24.35 0.24 -32.90
N VAL A 39 -24.87 1.15 -32.10
CA VAL A 39 -24.09 1.91 -31.10
C VAL A 39 -24.79 1.83 -29.75
N VAL A 40 -24.16 1.19 -28.78
CA VAL A 40 -24.58 1.18 -27.37
C VAL A 40 -24.01 2.41 -26.71
N LEU A 41 -24.86 3.36 -26.32
CA LEU A 41 -24.42 4.63 -25.75
C LEU A 41 -23.87 4.46 -24.33
N ASP A 42 -24.55 3.67 -23.49
CA ASP A 42 -24.18 3.46 -22.09
C ASP A 42 -22.97 2.53 -21.97
N VAL A 43 -21.90 3.03 -21.33
CA VAL A 43 -20.66 2.27 -21.08
C VAL A 43 -20.90 1.09 -20.13
N ALA A 44 -21.79 1.25 -19.12
CA ALA A 44 -22.11 0.16 -18.20
C ALA A 44 -22.79 -0.99 -18.94
N GLU A 45 -23.67 -0.69 -19.90
CA GLU A 45 -24.29 -1.68 -20.74
C GLU A 45 -23.29 -2.36 -21.70
N ARG A 46 -22.33 -1.61 -22.28
CA ARG A 46 -21.24 -2.21 -23.06
C ARG A 46 -20.46 -3.22 -22.26
N LYS A 47 -20.06 -2.87 -21.01
CA LYS A 47 -19.40 -3.80 -20.09
C LYS A 47 -20.23 -5.04 -19.81
N ALA A 48 -21.52 -4.86 -19.52
CA ALA A 48 -22.42 -5.98 -19.27
C ALA A 48 -22.55 -6.92 -20.49
N ARG A 49 -22.65 -6.38 -21.72
CA ARG A 49 -22.66 -7.16 -22.96
C ARG A 49 -21.35 -7.92 -23.17
N ILE A 50 -20.18 -7.30 -22.88
CA ILE A 50 -18.87 -7.96 -22.95
C ILE A 50 -18.81 -9.14 -21.98
N VAL A 51 -19.09 -8.90 -20.70
CA VAL A 51 -19.00 -9.93 -19.66
C VAL A 51 -19.96 -11.09 -19.95
N LYS A 52 -21.24 -10.80 -20.21
CA LYS A 52 -22.26 -11.82 -20.52
C LYS A 52 -21.91 -12.66 -21.76
N GLY A 53 -21.43 -12.01 -22.82
CA GLY A 53 -21.00 -12.70 -24.03
C GLY A 53 -19.76 -13.56 -23.79
N ALA A 54 -18.79 -13.04 -23.05
CA ALA A 54 -17.59 -13.77 -22.66
C ALA A 54 -17.90 -14.99 -21.80
N GLU A 55 -18.74 -14.84 -20.77
CA GLU A 55 -19.21 -15.95 -19.92
C GLU A 55 -19.93 -17.04 -20.72
N THR A 56 -20.80 -16.65 -21.66
CA THR A 56 -21.51 -17.58 -22.53
C THR A 56 -20.54 -18.41 -23.38
N LEU A 57 -19.55 -17.76 -24.00
CA LEU A 57 -18.55 -18.43 -24.82
C LEU A 57 -17.63 -19.32 -24.00
N CYS A 58 -17.22 -18.86 -22.84
CA CYS A 58 -16.38 -19.61 -21.90
C CYS A 58 -17.11 -20.85 -21.40
N PHE A 59 -18.37 -20.69 -20.96
CA PHE A 59 -19.19 -21.80 -20.48
C PHE A 59 -19.36 -22.91 -21.56
N ALA A 60 -19.60 -22.54 -22.81
CA ALA A 60 -19.73 -23.49 -23.92
C ALA A 60 -18.45 -24.33 -24.17
N ARG A 61 -17.28 -23.87 -23.70
CA ARG A 61 -15.99 -24.56 -23.83
C ARG A 61 -15.45 -25.11 -22.52
N GLY A 62 -16.22 -25.06 -21.41
CA GLY A 62 -15.76 -25.46 -20.08
C GLY A 62 -14.62 -24.58 -19.55
N LEU A 63 -14.69 -23.30 -19.83
CA LEU A 63 -13.73 -22.26 -19.44
C LEU A 63 -14.42 -21.23 -18.54
N GLU A 64 -13.63 -20.39 -17.88
CA GLU A 64 -14.07 -19.18 -17.20
C GLU A 64 -13.18 -18.00 -17.56
N LEU A 65 -13.77 -16.80 -17.58
CA LEU A 65 -13.05 -15.56 -17.82
C LEU A 65 -12.16 -15.23 -16.62
N VAL A 66 -10.93 -14.82 -16.87
CA VAL A 66 -10.09 -14.23 -15.83
C VAL A 66 -10.47 -12.75 -15.69
N GLU A 67 -10.98 -12.38 -14.53
CA GLU A 67 -11.41 -11.00 -14.26
C GLU A 67 -10.26 -10.00 -14.43
N ASP A 68 -10.52 -8.93 -15.16
CA ASP A 68 -9.64 -7.76 -15.31
C ASP A 68 -10.51 -6.52 -15.55
N GLN A 69 -10.88 -5.85 -14.45
CA GLN A 69 -11.76 -4.69 -14.50
C GLN A 69 -11.14 -3.54 -15.30
N GLY A 70 -9.82 -3.32 -15.17
CA GLY A 70 -9.12 -2.25 -15.91
C GLY A 70 -9.14 -2.49 -17.41
N LEU A 71 -8.97 -3.74 -17.85
CA LEU A 71 -9.08 -4.10 -19.26
C LEU A 71 -10.52 -4.00 -19.75
N LEU A 72 -11.52 -4.40 -18.94
CA LEU A 72 -12.94 -4.26 -19.27
C LEU A 72 -13.32 -2.79 -19.48
N ASP A 73 -12.82 -1.90 -18.61
CA ASP A 73 -13.06 -0.46 -18.72
C ASP A 73 -12.47 0.11 -20.02
N GLU A 74 -11.25 -0.30 -20.35
CA GLU A 74 -10.58 0.11 -21.57
C GLU A 74 -11.29 -0.41 -22.83
N VAL A 75 -11.60 -1.70 -22.89
CA VAL A 75 -12.22 -2.34 -24.04
C VAL A 75 -13.64 -1.83 -24.29
N ALA A 76 -14.43 -1.57 -23.25
CA ALA A 76 -15.74 -0.95 -23.35
C ALA A 76 -15.68 0.46 -23.95
N GLY A 77 -14.55 1.17 -23.79
CA GLY A 77 -14.28 2.45 -24.45
C GLY A 77 -13.89 2.33 -25.92
N LEU A 78 -13.40 1.17 -26.36
CA LEU A 78 -12.94 0.92 -27.73
C LEU A 78 -14.01 0.35 -28.67
N ALA A 79 -15.06 -0.30 -28.13
CA ALA A 79 -16.10 -0.95 -28.92
C ALA A 79 -17.46 -0.33 -28.65
N GLU A 80 -18.09 0.22 -29.68
CA GLU A 80 -19.44 0.79 -29.62
C GLU A 80 -20.52 -0.30 -29.67
N TRP A 81 -20.24 -1.40 -30.37
CA TRP A 81 -21.05 -2.60 -30.48
C TRP A 81 -20.20 -3.83 -30.16
N PRO A 82 -20.00 -4.13 -28.86
CA PRO A 82 -19.05 -5.14 -28.45
C PRO A 82 -19.52 -6.57 -28.76
N ILE A 83 -18.72 -7.28 -29.52
CA ILE A 83 -18.93 -8.70 -29.89
C ILE A 83 -17.75 -9.50 -29.36
N PRO A 84 -17.89 -10.23 -28.24
CA PRO A 84 -16.86 -11.13 -27.74
C PRO A 84 -16.64 -12.31 -28.71
N ILE A 85 -15.39 -12.67 -28.94
CA ILE A 85 -14.98 -13.78 -29.80
C ILE A 85 -13.90 -14.56 -29.04
N LEU A 86 -14.09 -15.88 -28.93
CA LEU A 86 -13.10 -16.77 -28.33
C LEU A 86 -12.16 -17.31 -29.41
N GLY A 87 -10.86 -17.18 -29.20
CA GLY A 87 -9.81 -17.68 -30.08
C GLY A 87 -8.94 -18.73 -29.37
N ASP A 88 -8.24 -19.52 -30.18
CA ASP A 88 -7.34 -20.58 -29.71
C ASP A 88 -5.89 -20.08 -29.75
N MET A 89 -5.10 -20.45 -28.76
CA MET A 89 -3.67 -20.21 -28.64
C MET A 89 -2.94 -21.56 -28.67
N ASP A 90 -1.74 -21.60 -29.24
CA ASP A 90 -0.92 -22.82 -29.20
C ASP A 90 -0.64 -23.20 -27.72
N PRO A 91 -1.01 -24.43 -27.29
CA PRO A 91 -0.75 -24.90 -25.92
C PRO A 91 0.71 -24.84 -25.50
N ALA A 92 1.64 -24.91 -26.44
CA ALA A 92 3.07 -24.81 -26.15
C ALA A 92 3.47 -23.49 -25.47
N PHE A 93 2.69 -22.41 -25.65
CA PHE A 93 2.95 -21.15 -24.94
C PHE A 93 2.64 -21.18 -23.45
N LEU A 94 1.88 -22.17 -22.98
CA LEU A 94 1.60 -22.32 -21.54
C LEU A 94 2.84 -22.67 -20.69
N ASP A 95 3.97 -23.00 -21.33
CA ASP A 95 5.27 -23.15 -20.65
C ASP A 95 5.87 -21.81 -20.23
N LEU A 96 5.41 -20.71 -20.80
CA LEU A 96 5.80 -19.36 -20.38
C LEU A 96 5.15 -18.99 -19.02
N PRO A 97 5.78 -18.15 -18.23
CA PRO A 97 5.13 -17.60 -17.03
C PRO A 97 3.76 -17.02 -17.37
N PRO A 98 2.72 -17.31 -16.58
CA PRO A 98 1.36 -16.83 -16.85
C PRO A 98 1.26 -15.30 -16.95
N GLU A 99 2.08 -14.58 -16.20
CA GLU A 99 2.14 -13.12 -16.21
C GLU A 99 2.67 -12.60 -17.56
N VAL A 100 3.62 -13.28 -18.18
CA VAL A 100 4.12 -12.94 -19.53
C VAL A 100 3.00 -13.06 -20.56
N ILE A 101 2.27 -14.18 -20.52
CA ILE A 101 1.14 -14.42 -21.43
C ILE A 101 0.06 -13.36 -21.23
N ARG A 102 -0.34 -13.11 -19.96
CA ARG A 102 -1.36 -12.11 -19.63
C ARG A 102 -0.96 -10.70 -20.05
N THR A 103 0.30 -10.32 -19.81
CA THR A 103 0.81 -9.00 -20.21
C THR A 103 0.81 -8.84 -21.72
N SER A 104 1.26 -9.84 -22.47
CA SER A 104 1.20 -9.82 -23.94
C SER A 104 -0.22 -9.68 -24.46
N MET A 105 -1.17 -10.42 -23.89
CA MET A 105 -2.60 -10.33 -24.23
C MET A 105 -3.18 -8.95 -23.89
N ARG A 106 -2.98 -8.48 -22.67
CA ARG A 106 -3.61 -7.27 -22.12
C ARG A 106 -3.02 -6.00 -22.73
N THR A 107 -1.71 -5.83 -22.65
CA THR A 107 -1.06 -4.56 -22.96
C THR A 107 -1.05 -4.29 -24.47
N HIS A 108 -0.71 -5.30 -25.27
CA HIS A 108 -0.51 -5.11 -26.70
C HIS A 108 -1.78 -5.40 -27.53
N GLN A 109 -2.61 -6.36 -27.11
CA GLN A 109 -3.70 -6.85 -27.94
C GLN A 109 -5.10 -6.58 -27.38
N LYS A 110 -5.22 -6.16 -26.11
CA LYS A 110 -6.50 -5.96 -25.43
C LYS A 110 -7.35 -7.23 -25.37
N TYR A 111 -6.69 -8.39 -25.20
CA TYR A 111 -7.36 -9.68 -25.06
C TYR A 111 -7.50 -10.06 -23.59
N PHE A 112 -8.62 -10.67 -23.24
CA PHE A 112 -8.83 -11.26 -21.93
C PHE A 112 -8.30 -12.69 -21.89
N ALA A 113 -7.65 -13.01 -20.77
CA ALA A 113 -7.22 -14.36 -20.49
C ALA A 113 -8.40 -15.22 -19.99
N VAL A 114 -8.32 -16.51 -20.23
CA VAL A 114 -9.29 -17.49 -19.74
C VAL A 114 -8.59 -18.65 -19.06
N ARG A 115 -9.30 -19.36 -18.18
CA ARG A 115 -8.78 -20.51 -17.46
C ARG A 115 -9.82 -21.62 -17.38
N ARG A 116 -9.43 -22.80 -16.94
CA ARG A 116 -10.38 -23.86 -16.60
C ARG A 116 -10.93 -23.64 -15.18
N PRO A 117 -12.21 -23.89 -14.92
CA PRO A 117 -12.80 -23.74 -13.60
C PRO A 117 -12.00 -24.53 -12.52
N GLY A 118 -11.72 -23.86 -11.40
CA GLY A 118 -10.96 -24.45 -10.29
C GLY A 118 -9.45 -24.62 -10.53
N GLN A 119 -8.91 -24.19 -11.67
CA GLN A 119 -7.47 -24.19 -11.94
C GLN A 119 -6.89 -22.78 -11.83
N THR A 120 -5.66 -22.68 -11.33
CA THR A 120 -4.94 -21.40 -11.22
C THR A 120 -4.21 -21.01 -12.51
N GLY A 121 -3.89 -21.99 -13.38
CA GLY A 121 -3.21 -21.76 -14.66
C GLY A 121 -4.13 -21.25 -15.75
N LEU A 122 -3.55 -20.63 -16.78
CA LEU A 122 -4.29 -20.19 -17.97
C LEU A 122 -4.68 -21.36 -18.86
N ALA A 123 -5.75 -21.20 -19.63
CA ALA A 123 -6.10 -22.11 -20.72
C ALA A 123 -5.48 -21.62 -22.04
N ALA A 124 -5.28 -22.54 -23.00
CA ALA A 124 -4.73 -22.24 -24.31
C ALA A 124 -5.75 -21.53 -25.23
N HIS A 125 -6.40 -20.49 -24.70
CA HIS A 125 -7.40 -19.69 -25.37
C HIS A 125 -7.28 -18.23 -24.96
N PHE A 126 -7.85 -17.34 -25.77
CA PHE A 126 -7.99 -15.92 -25.47
C PHE A 126 -9.36 -15.41 -25.88
N LEU A 127 -9.81 -14.33 -25.28
CA LEU A 127 -11.06 -13.69 -25.68
C LEU A 127 -10.75 -12.26 -26.17
N VAL A 128 -11.20 -11.95 -27.38
CA VAL A 128 -11.10 -10.61 -27.99
C VAL A 128 -12.52 -10.05 -28.16
N VAL A 129 -12.65 -8.72 -28.10
CA VAL A 129 -13.91 -8.03 -28.35
C VAL A 129 -13.79 -7.28 -29.67
N ALA A 130 -14.56 -7.71 -30.67
CA ALA A 130 -14.70 -7.00 -31.93
C ALA A 130 -15.75 -5.90 -31.82
N ASN A 131 -15.67 -4.91 -32.71
CA ASN A 131 -16.64 -3.81 -32.83
C ASN A 131 -17.61 -4.03 -34.02
N ILE A 132 -17.68 -5.25 -34.56
CA ILE A 132 -18.55 -5.60 -35.68
C ILE A 132 -19.09 -7.02 -35.55
N GLU A 133 -20.28 -7.29 -36.07
CA GLU A 133 -20.78 -8.64 -36.32
C GLU A 133 -20.20 -9.15 -37.63
N ALA A 134 -19.31 -10.12 -37.56
CA ALA A 134 -18.73 -10.74 -38.73
C ALA A 134 -19.67 -11.82 -39.30
N PRO A 135 -19.86 -11.93 -40.65
CA PRO A 135 -20.77 -12.90 -41.28
C PRO A 135 -20.41 -14.36 -40.97
N ASP A 136 -19.15 -14.64 -40.65
CA ASP A 136 -18.63 -15.97 -40.32
C ASP A 136 -18.67 -16.26 -38.81
N GLY A 137 -19.37 -15.44 -38.00
CA GLY A 137 -19.39 -15.55 -36.55
C GLY A 137 -18.05 -15.20 -35.90
N GLY A 138 -17.15 -14.48 -36.59
CA GLY A 138 -15.86 -14.02 -36.08
C GLY A 138 -14.71 -15.04 -36.23
N GLN A 139 -14.89 -16.12 -36.99
CA GLN A 139 -13.83 -17.13 -37.17
C GLN A 139 -12.54 -16.55 -37.77
N LEU A 140 -12.65 -15.75 -38.81
CA LEU A 140 -11.48 -15.10 -39.44
C LEU A 140 -10.82 -14.09 -38.51
N VAL A 141 -11.63 -13.41 -37.70
CA VAL A 141 -11.11 -12.51 -36.63
C VAL A 141 -10.31 -13.29 -35.60
N ALA A 142 -10.86 -14.42 -35.11
CA ALA A 142 -10.16 -15.29 -34.15
C ALA A 142 -8.82 -15.81 -34.72
N VAL A 143 -8.82 -16.32 -35.95
CA VAL A 143 -7.60 -16.82 -36.62
C VAL A 143 -6.56 -15.70 -36.83
N GLY A 144 -7.01 -14.51 -37.26
CA GLY A 144 -6.13 -13.35 -37.43
C GLY A 144 -5.48 -12.93 -36.13
N ASN A 145 -6.27 -12.83 -35.07
CA ASN A 145 -5.79 -12.46 -33.74
C ASN A 145 -4.88 -13.55 -33.11
N ALA A 146 -5.19 -14.83 -33.32
CA ALA A 146 -4.31 -15.93 -32.90
C ALA A 146 -2.92 -15.85 -33.55
N ARG A 147 -2.85 -15.48 -34.82
CA ARG A 147 -1.56 -15.28 -35.52
C ARG A 147 -0.75 -14.13 -34.93
N VAL A 148 -1.40 -13.00 -34.62
CA VAL A 148 -0.73 -11.85 -33.98
C VAL A 148 -0.26 -12.20 -32.58
N LEU A 149 -1.12 -12.85 -31.78
CA LEU A 149 -0.75 -13.30 -30.44
C LEU A 149 0.43 -14.27 -30.48
N SER A 150 0.41 -15.25 -31.40
CA SER A 150 1.52 -16.21 -31.57
C SER A 150 2.84 -15.53 -31.92
N ALA A 151 2.83 -14.51 -32.75
CA ALA A 151 4.05 -13.73 -33.04
C ALA A 151 4.62 -13.08 -31.77
N ARG A 152 3.77 -12.41 -30.97
CA ARG A 152 4.18 -11.79 -29.71
C ARG A 152 4.66 -12.78 -28.66
N LEU A 153 4.00 -13.92 -28.54
CA LEU A 153 4.41 -14.96 -27.60
C LEU A 153 5.67 -15.71 -28.05
N ASN A 154 5.97 -15.78 -29.34
CA ASN A 154 7.26 -16.27 -29.84
C ASN A 154 8.40 -15.31 -29.49
N ASP A 155 8.18 -13.99 -29.60
CA ASP A 155 9.17 -13.00 -29.15
C ASP A 155 9.42 -13.14 -27.63
N ALA A 156 8.34 -13.28 -26.85
CA ALA A 156 8.46 -13.51 -25.40
C ALA A 156 9.18 -14.82 -25.06
N ARG A 157 8.92 -15.92 -25.81
CA ARG A 157 9.64 -17.19 -25.66
C ARG A 157 11.12 -17.04 -25.95
N PHE A 158 11.46 -16.32 -27.01
CA PHE A 158 12.84 -16.03 -27.32
C PHE A 158 13.55 -15.32 -26.16
N PHE A 159 12.95 -14.28 -25.59
CA PHE A 159 13.54 -13.61 -24.42
C PHE A 159 13.61 -14.52 -23.20
N TRP A 160 12.56 -15.32 -22.94
CA TRP A 160 12.54 -16.28 -21.85
C TRP A 160 13.71 -17.28 -21.92
N ASP A 161 13.94 -17.86 -23.10
CA ASP A 161 15.00 -18.85 -23.31
C ASP A 161 16.39 -18.20 -23.30
N GLU A 162 16.54 -17.00 -23.86
CA GLU A 162 17.81 -16.28 -23.90
C GLU A 162 18.21 -15.75 -22.52
N ASP A 163 17.26 -15.16 -21.78
CA ASP A 163 17.53 -14.60 -20.46
C ASP A 163 17.95 -15.66 -19.44
N ARG A 164 17.44 -16.88 -19.53
CA ARG A 164 17.79 -18.00 -18.65
C ARG A 164 19.23 -18.50 -18.83
N LYS A 165 19.91 -18.14 -19.90
CA LYS A 165 21.32 -18.48 -20.13
C LYS A 165 22.28 -17.67 -19.26
N THR A 166 21.85 -16.53 -18.72
CA THR A 166 22.66 -15.63 -17.89
C THR A 166 22.08 -15.58 -16.48
N ARG A 167 22.89 -15.91 -15.47
CA ARG A 167 22.47 -15.88 -14.06
C ARG A 167 22.15 -14.45 -13.60
N LEU A 168 21.23 -14.30 -12.68
CA LEU A 168 20.89 -13.01 -12.06
C LEU A 168 22.11 -12.32 -11.46
N GLU A 169 23.00 -13.08 -10.85
CA GLU A 169 24.24 -12.57 -10.26
C GLU A 169 25.18 -11.95 -11.30
N ASP A 170 25.31 -12.61 -12.46
CA ASP A 170 26.15 -12.12 -13.56
C ASP A 170 25.59 -10.84 -14.20
N ARG A 171 24.29 -10.58 -14.01
CA ARG A 171 23.62 -9.36 -14.49
C ARG A 171 23.92 -8.13 -13.63
N LEU A 172 24.40 -8.31 -12.40
CA LEU A 172 24.72 -7.19 -11.49
C LEU A 172 25.76 -6.23 -12.10
N ASP A 173 26.70 -6.73 -12.88
CA ASP A 173 27.71 -5.89 -13.53
C ASP A 173 27.10 -4.90 -14.52
N LYS A 174 26.03 -5.28 -15.22
CA LYS A 174 25.31 -4.37 -16.13
C LYS A 174 24.62 -3.24 -15.38
N LEU A 175 24.18 -3.46 -14.14
CA LEU A 175 23.56 -2.42 -13.30
C LEU A 175 24.52 -1.28 -12.93
N LYS A 176 25.84 -1.50 -13.02
CA LYS A 176 26.87 -0.46 -12.79
C LYS A 176 26.83 0.66 -13.82
N THR A 177 26.33 0.36 -15.01
CA THR A 177 26.23 1.33 -16.12
C THR A 177 24.86 2.01 -16.20
N VAL A 178 23.88 1.52 -15.44
CA VAL A 178 22.51 2.08 -15.43
C VAL A 178 22.38 3.08 -14.29
N THR A 179 22.20 4.35 -14.62
CA THR A 179 21.99 5.42 -13.65
C THR A 179 20.60 5.30 -13.03
N PHE A 180 20.53 5.17 -11.69
CA PHE A 180 19.26 5.30 -10.97
C PHE A 180 18.85 6.78 -10.88
N HIS A 181 19.74 7.60 -10.37
CA HIS A 181 19.55 9.05 -10.28
C HIS A 181 20.92 9.73 -10.20
N ALA A 182 21.07 10.91 -10.83
CA ALA A 182 22.36 11.60 -10.94
C ALA A 182 23.08 11.83 -9.59
N LYS A 183 22.31 12.10 -8.53
CA LYS A 183 22.84 12.32 -7.18
C LYS A 183 22.88 11.07 -6.29
N LEU A 184 22.14 10.00 -6.65
CA LEU A 184 22.01 8.78 -5.85
C LEU A 184 22.77 7.59 -6.45
N GLY A 185 23.39 7.79 -7.62
CA GLY A 185 24.26 6.81 -8.24
C GLY A 185 23.54 5.81 -9.15
N THR A 186 24.16 4.64 -9.32
CA THR A 186 23.72 3.59 -10.25
C THR A 186 22.73 2.62 -9.59
N LEU A 187 22.04 1.82 -10.43
CA LEU A 187 21.18 0.73 -9.94
C LEU A 187 21.98 -0.33 -9.15
N TYR A 188 23.25 -0.56 -9.49
CA TYR A 188 24.10 -1.45 -8.70
C TYR A 188 24.32 -0.92 -7.28
N GLN A 189 24.68 0.36 -7.13
CA GLN A 189 24.82 0.99 -5.82
C GLN A 189 23.53 0.95 -5.02
N ARG A 190 22.39 1.15 -5.70
CA ARG A 190 21.06 1.01 -5.09
C ARG A 190 20.82 -0.43 -4.59
N SER A 191 21.11 -1.46 -5.40
CA SER A 191 20.98 -2.86 -4.99
C SER A 191 21.84 -3.18 -3.76
N GLN A 192 23.06 -2.63 -3.68
CA GLN A 192 23.92 -2.79 -2.51
C GLN A 192 23.30 -2.16 -1.25
N ARG A 193 22.72 -0.95 -1.37
CA ARG A 193 22.04 -0.30 -0.25
C ARG A 193 20.78 -1.05 0.19
N ILE A 194 19.96 -1.52 -0.76
CA ILE A 194 18.79 -2.34 -0.48
C ILE A 194 19.22 -3.65 0.23
N SER A 195 20.28 -4.30 -0.21
CA SER A 195 20.83 -5.50 0.42
C SER A 195 21.24 -5.25 1.88
N ALA A 196 22.00 -4.18 2.12
CA ALA A 196 22.44 -3.81 3.47
C ALA A 196 21.25 -3.49 4.40
N LEU A 197 20.27 -2.75 3.89
CA LEU A 197 19.08 -2.38 4.65
C LEU A 197 18.16 -3.59 4.89
N ALA A 198 17.98 -4.47 3.91
CA ALA A 198 17.22 -5.71 4.08
C ALA A 198 17.85 -6.61 5.15
N ARG A 199 19.18 -6.73 5.19
CA ARG A 199 19.93 -7.44 6.26
C ARG A 199 19.64 -6.85 7.64
N GLN A 200 19.57 -5.53 7.74
CA GLN A 200 19.29 -4.82 8.99
C GLN A 200 17.84 -5.02 9.44
N ILE A 201 16.88 -4.96 8.53
CA ILE A 201 15.44 -5.09 8.82
C ILE A 201 15.07 -6.54 9.14
N ALA A 202 15.70 -7.52 8.49
CA ALA A 202 15.34 -8.93 8.57
C ALA A 202 15.09 -9.45 10.00
N PRO A 203 16.00 -9.29 10.98
CA PRO A 203 15.76 -9.78 12.34
C PRO A 203 14.58 -9.07 13.04
N LEU A 204 14.26 -7.85 12.64
CA LEU A 204 13.16 -7.06 13.22
C LEU A 204 11.78 -7.55 12.75
N VAL A 205 11.72 -8.25 11.63
CA VAL A 205 10.49 -8.84 11.05
C VAL A 205 10.52 -10.38 11.06
N GLY A 206 11.43 -10.98 11.82
CA GLY A 206 11.55 -12.44 11.95
C GLY A 206 12.08 -13.15 10.71
N ALA A 207 12.85 -12.47 9.85
CA ALA A 207 13.45 -13.02 8.65
C ALA A 207 14.92 -13.40 8.85
N ASP A 208 15.40 -14.31 8.01
CA ASP A 208 16.83 -14.60 7.88
C ASP A 208 17.55 -13.44 7.17
N SER A 209 18.62 -12.95 7.82
CA SER A 209 19.39 -11.79 7.37
C SER A 209 20.17 -12.02 6.07
N ASP A 210 20.66 -13.23 5.85
CA ASP A 210 21.45 -13.58 4.66
C ASP A 210 20.54 -13.78 3.46
N LEU A 211 19.38 -14.42 3.65
CA LEU A 211 18.36 -14.55 2.61
C LEU A 211 17.83 -13.17 2.18
N ALA A 212 17.53 -12.30 3.15
CA ALA A 212 17.03 -10.95 2.86
C ALA A 212 18.07 -10.09 2.13
N ALA A 213 19.33 -10.14 2.58
CA ALA A 213 20.42 -9.41 1.92
C ALA A 213 20.66 -9.92 0.50
N ARG A 214 20.63 -11.24 0.29
CA ARG A 214 20.79 -11.87 -1.01
C ARG A 214 19.67 -11.47 -1.97
N ALA A 215 18.42 -11.58 -1.53
CA ALA A 215 17.26 -11.15 -2.30
C ALA A 215 17.31 -9.67 -2.64
N GLY A 216 17.66 -8.81 -1.67
CA GLY A 216 17.81 -7.37 -1.88
C GLY A 216 18.89 -7.01 -2.91
N LEU A 217 20.02 -7.72 -2.92
CA LEU A 217 21.08 -7.51 -3.90
C LEU A 217 20.62 -7.85 -5.33
N LEU A 218 19.84 -8.94 -5.48
CA LEU A 218 19.39 -9.45 -6.76
C LEU A 218 18.07 -8.82 -7.25
N ALA A 219 17.36 -8.09 -6.39
CA ALA A 219 16.02 -7.56 -6.65
C ALA A 219 15.88 -6.70 -7.92
N LYS A 220 16.97 -6.09 -8.37
CA LYS A 220 16.99 -5.21 -9.57
C LYS A 220 17.73 -5.84 -10.77
N ALA A 221 18.21 -7.09 -10.63
CA ALA A 221 19.01 -7.72 -11.67
C ALA A 221 18.25 -7.97 -12.98
N ASP A 222 16.95 -8.23 -12.88
CA ASP A 222 16.05 -8.45 -14.02
C ASP A 222 15.81 -7.20 -14.88
N LEU A 223 16.10 -6.00 -14.40
CA LEU A 223 16.02 -4.76 -15.19
C LEU A 223 17.00 -4.76 -16.38
N THR A 224 17.95 -5.69 -16.42
CA THR A 224 18.92 -5.84 -17.52
C THR A 224 18.64 -7.04 -18.41
N CYS A 225 17.51 -7.73 -18.24
CA CYS A 225 17.10 -8.84 -19.08
C CYS A 225 16.25 -8.37 -20.28
N GLY A 226 16.22 -9.17 -21.35
CA GLY A 226 15.47 -8.86 -22.56
C GLY A 226 13.97 -8.82 -22.32
N MET A 227 13.45 -9.74 -21.51
CA MET A 227 12.02 -9.81 -21.17
C MET A 227 11.53 -8.53 -20.50
N VAL A 228 12.24 -8.00 -19.49
CA VAL A 228 11.84 -6.75 -18.82
C VAL A 228 12.09 -5.53 -19.71
N GLY A 229 13.04 -5.62 -20.63
CA GLY A 229 13.23 -4.59 -21.67
C GLY A 229 12.01 -4.45 -22.58
N GLU A 230 11.39 -5.56 -22.98
CA GLU A 230 10.17 -5.58 -23.80
C GLU A 230 8.90 -5.35 -22.98
N PHE A 231 8.83 -5.90 -21.77
CA PHE A 231 7.67 -5.82 -20.85
C PHE A 231 8.08 -5.23 -19.49
N PRO A 232 8.23 -3.89 -19.38
CA PRO A 232 8.71 -3.23 -18.15
C PRO A 232 7.84 -3.49 -16.92
N GLU A 233 6.55 -3.77 -17.10
CA GLU A 233 5.61 -4.12 -16.04
C GLU A 233 5.90 -5.48 -15.36
N LEU A 234 6.72 -6.32 -15.98
CA LEU A 234 7.15 -7.62 -15.44
C LEU A 234 8.40 -7.54 -14.55
N GLN A 235 8.93 -6.33 -14.31
CA GLN A 235 10.07 -6.14 -13.40
C GLN A 235 9.75 -6.69 -12.00
N GLY A 236 10.71 -7.35 -11.38
CA GLY A 236 10.55 -8.11 -10.15
C GLY A 236 9.94 -9.49 -10.37
N ILE A 237 8.83 -9.58 -11.11
CA ILE A 237 8.17 -10.86 -11.44
C ILE A 237 9.14 -11.78 -12.19
N MET A 238 9.78 -11.29 -13.23
CA MET A 238 10.76 -12.07 -13.99
C MET A 238 11.98 -12.43 -13.18
N GLY A 239 12.47 -11.50 -12.34
CA GLY A 239 13.53 -11.78 -11.39
C GLY A 239 13.23 -12.98 -10.48
N GLY A 240 11.99 -13.05 -9.97
CA GLY A 240 11.51 -14.20 -9.18
C GLY A 240 11.51 -15.52 -9.96
N TYR A 241 11.06 -15.51 -11.23
CA TYR A 241 11.08 -16.70 -12.08
C TYR A 241 12.50 -17.15 -12.41
N TYR A 242 13.40 -16.23 -12.73
CA TYR A 242 14.80 -16.56 -12.99
C TYR A 242 15.50 -17.10 -11.74
N ALA A 243 15.26 -16.51 -10.58
CA ALA A 243 15.79 -16.98 -9.32
C ALA A 243 15.37 -18.43 -9.01
N ARG A 244 14.09 -18.79 -9.26
CA ARG A 244 13.62 -20.17 -9.12
C ARG A 244 14.26 -21.11 -10.12
N ALA A 245 14.37 -20.71 -11.37
CA ALA A 245 14.97 -21.53 -12.43
C ALA A 245 16.45 -21.80 -12.20
N GLU A 246 17.15 -20.90 -11.50
CA GLU A 246 18.55 -21.03 -11.13
C GLU A 246 18.78 -21.88 -9.86
N GLY A 247 17.73 -22.11 -9.05
CA GLY A 247 17.86 -22.78 -7.76
C GLY A 247 18.85 -22.08 -6.84
N LEU A 248 18.73 -20.73 -6.67
CA LEU A 248 19.71 -19.90 -5.97
C LEU A 248 20.01 -20.43 -4.56
N PRO A 249 21.28 -20.75 -4.24
CA PRO A 249 21.64 -21.17 -2.89
C PRO A 249 21.53 -19.98 -1.91
N PRO A 250 21.24 -20.25 -0.62
CA PRO A 250 21.11 -19.22 0.42
C PRO A 250 22.35 -18.34 0.60
N SER A 251 23.55 -18.89 0.32
CA SER A 251 24.82 -18.16 0.47
C SER A 251 25.70 -18.31 -0.78
N PRO A 252 26.43 -17.24 -1.19
CA PRO A 252 27.41 -17.32 -2.27
C PRO A 252 28.62 -18.20 -1.92
N ALA A 253 28.78 -18.60 -0.66
CA ALA A 253 29.89 -19.44 -0.18
C ALA A 253 29.64 -20.95 -0.31
N SER A 254 28.48 -21.40 -0.78
CA SER A 254 28.20 -22.83 -0.99
C SER A 254 28.48 -23.23 -2.43
N PRO A 255 29.62 -23.93 -2.71
CA PRO A 255 29.93 -24.35 -4.06
C PRO A 255 29.33 -25.74 -4.30
N VAL A 256 28.10 -25.84 -4.79
CA VAL A 256 27.66 -27.04 -5.52
C VAL A 256 26.67 -26.60 -6.58
N LEU A 257 27.17 -26.38 -7.77
CA LEU A 257 26.36 -26.37 -9.00
C LEU A 257 26.45 -27.75 -9.61
N PRO A 258 25.35 -28.41 -9.98
CA PRO A 258 25.41 -29.52 -10.90
C PRO A 258 25.96 -29.08 -12.26
N PRO A 259 26.71 -29.91 -12.97
CA PRO A 259 27.28 -29.59 -14.26
C PRO A 259 26.18 -29.29 -15.29
N ARG A 260 26.43 -28.28 -16.14
CA ARG A 260 25.58 -27.92 -17.27
C ARG A 260 25.50 -29.09 -18.25
N GLY A 261 24.26 -29.46 -18.57
CA GLY A 261 23.92 -30.16 -19.80
C GLY A 261 24.30 -31.65 -19.81
N GLU A 262 23.30 -32.44 -19.73
CA GLU A 262 23.00 -33.67 -20.47
C GLU A 262 22.04 -34.54 -19.64
N ASP A 263 20.91 -34.91 -20.22
CA ASP A 263 19.98 -35.98 -19.83
C ASP A 263 19.38 -35.98 -18.42
N LEU A 264 18.33 -35.21 -18.21
CA LEU A 264 17.39 -35.37 -17.08
C LEU A 264 16.23 -36.34 -17.38
N ALA A 265 16.46 -37.35 -18.21
CA ALA A 265 15.52 -38.44 -18.40
C ALA A 265 16.04 -39.69 -17.65
N GLY A 266 15.64 -39.86 -16.37
CA GLY A 266 15.80 -41.12 -15.70
C GLY A 266 16.38 -41.16 -14.28
N LEU A 267 16.47 -40.05 -13.56
CA LEU A 267 16.90 -40.10 -12.16
C LEU A 267 15.69 -39.83 -11.23
N ASN A 268 15.28 -40.87 -10.50
CA ASN A 268 14.52 -40.70 -9.28
C ASN A 268 15.32 -39.77 -8.35
N PRO A 269 14.72 -38.66 -7.83
CA PRO A 269 15.43 -37.82 -6.88
C PRO A 269 15.78 -38.67 -5.64
N PRO A 270 17.02 -38.54 -5.09
CA PRO A 270 17.35 -39.14 -3.82
C PRO A 270 16.42 -38.65 -2.72
N PRO A 271 16.21 -39.41 -1.64
CA PRO A 271 15.38 -38.97 -0.53
C PRO A 271 15.95 -37.68 0.03
N GLN A 272 15.12 -36.61 -0.02
CA GLN A 272 15.49 -35.26 0.44
C GLN A 272 15.76 -35.28 1.94
N GLY A 273 17.01 -35.01 2.35
CA GLY A 273 17.40 -34.77 3.74
C GLY A 273 16.84 -33.41 4.24
N GLU A 274 16.84 -33.19 5.56
CA GLU A 274 16.42 -31.89 6.14
C GLU A 274 17.19 -30.69 5.54
N GLY A 275 18.51 -30.83 5.34
CA GLY A 275 19.33 -29.79 4.73
C GLY A 275 18.96 -29.45 3.29
N ASP A 276 18.46 -30.40 2.50
CA ASP A 276 17.99 -30.15 1.13
C ASP A 276 16.66 -29.38 1.14
N ARG A 277 15.79 -29.64 2.13
CA ARG A 277 14.54 -28.92 2.30
C ARG A 277 14.78 -27.45 2.69
N GLU A 278 15.65 -27.20 3.67
CA GLU A 278 16.01 -25.83 4.08
C GLU A 278 16.63 -25.03 2.92
N ALA A 279 17.49 -25.67 2.11
CA ALA A 279 18.07 -25.03 0.94
C ALA A 279 17.01 -24.67 -0.12
N VAL A 280 16.05 -25.54 -0.37
CA VAL A 280 14.94 -25.28 -1.32
C VAL A 280 13.99 -24.21 -0.78
N GLU A 281 13.65 -24.23 0.51
CA GLU A 281 12.84 -23.20 1.16
C GLU A 281 13.53 -21.84 1.12
N GLY A 282 14.83 -21.78 1.40
CA GLY A 282 15.63 -20.56 1.29
C GLY A 282 15.69 -20.01 -0.13
N ALA A 283 15.87 -20.88 -1.14
CA ALA A 283 15.84 -20.48 -2.55
C ALA A 283 14.49 -19.90 -2.97
N ASN A 284 13.41 -20.52 -2.53
CA ASN A 284 12.05 -20.03 -2.79
C ASN A 284 11.79 -18.69 -2.07
N ALA A 285 12.24 -18.53 -0.83
CA ALA A 285 12.10 -17.28 -0.09
C ALA A 285 12.84 -16.12 -0.80
N ILE A 286 14.05 -16.36 -1.34
CA ILE A 286 14.77 -15.35 -2.15
C ILE A 286 13.98 -15.01 -3.41
N ALA A 287 13.49 -16.01 -4.14
CA ALA A 287 12.74 -15.79 -5.38
C ALA A 287 11.43 -15.04 -5.15
N ASP A 288 10.69 -15.37 -4.08
CA ASP A 288 9.48 -14.66 -3.69
C ASP A 288 9.77 -13.22 -3.27
N ALA A 289 10.83 -12.99 -2.52
CA ALA A 289 11.23 -11.64 -2.12
C ALA A 289 11.65 -10.78 -3.33
N ILE A 290 12.37 -11.35 -4.30
CA ILE A 290 12.70 -10.68 -5.56
C ILE A 290 11.40 -10.35 -6.33
N ARG A 291 10.44 -11.27 -6.44
CA ARG A 291 9.15 -11.02 -7.10
C ARG A 291 8.37 -9.89 -6.44
N ASP A 292 8.35 -9.86 -5.11
CA ASP A 292 7.41 -9.05 -4.34
C ASP A 292 7.99 -7.73 -3.82
N HIS A 293 9.28 -7.43 -4.07
CA HIS A 293 9.94 -6.25 -3.48
C HIS A 293 9.32 -4.91 -3.87
N TYR A 294 8.60 -4.83 -4.97
CA TYR A 294 7.85 -3.63 -5.35
C TYR A 294 6.52 -3.50 -4.61
N LYS A 295 5.99 -4.59 -4.06
CA LYS A 295 4.68 -4.57 -3.38
C LYS A 295 4.72 -3.91 -2.01
N PRO A 296 3.62 -3.30 -1.56
CA PRO A 296 2.46 -2.94 -2.37
C PRO A 296 2.76 -1.71 -3.24
N GLN A 297 2.24 -1.67 -4.48
CA GLN A 297 2.41 -0.56 -5.41
C GLN A 297 1.25 0.45 -5.36
N GLY A 298 0.12 0.08 -4.77
CA GLY A 298 -1.07 0.93 -4.65
C GLY A 298 -2.05 0.41 -3.60
N PRO A 299 -3.18 1.13 -3.36
CA PRO A 299 -4.14 0.77 -2.31
C PRO A 299 -4.76 -0.63 -2.48
N GLY A 300 -5.02 -1.05 -3.71
CA GLY A 300 -5.61 -2.35 -4.03
C GLY A 300 -4.60 -3.50 -4.19
N ASP A 301 -3.30 -3.23 -4.07
CA ASP A 301 -2.28 -4.27 -4.24
C ASP A 301 -2.14 -5.14 -2.98
N THR A 302 -1.69 -6.38 -3.16
CA THR A 302 -1.42 -7.30 -2.05
C THR A 302 -0.18 -6.89 -1.28
N VAL A 303 -0.22 -7.05 0.05
CA VAL A 303 0.93 -6.83 0.92
C VAL A 303 1.66 -8.16 1.13
N PRO A 304 2.99 -8.22 0.92
CA PRO A 304 3.77 -9.41 1.26
C PRO A 304 3.65 -9.74 2.75
N THR A 305 3.54 -11.04 3.06
CA THR A 305 3.46 -11.55 4.43
C THR A 305 4.63 -12.44 4.81
N ALA A 306 5.36 -12.98 3.82
CA ALA A 306 6.56 -13.76 4.09
C ALA A 306 7.67 -12.85 4.63
N PRO A 307 8.32 -13.18 5.76
CA PRO A 307 9.25 -12.28 6.44
C PRO A 307 10.38 -11.74 5.55
N VAL A 308 10.99 -12.58 4.71
CA VAL A 308 12.05 -12.17 3.77
C VAL A 308 11.50 -11.17 2.74
N SER A 309 10.30 -11.41 2.21
CA SER A 309 9.67 -10.49 1.26
C SER A 309 9.31 -9.16 1.91
N VAL A 310 8.84 -9.17 3.16
CA VAL A 310 8.57 -7.94 3.96
C VAL A 310 9.85 -7.14 4.14
N ALA A 311 10.95 -7.79 4.56
CA ALA A 311 12.24 -7.12 4.78
C ALA A 311 12.76 -6.45 3.49
N VAL A 312 12.70 -7.13 2.35
CA VAL A 312 13.20 -6.58 1.07
C VAL A 312 12.28 -5.50 0.52
N ALA A 313 10.96 -5.65 0.63
CA ALA A 313 9.99 -4.63 0.22
C ALA A 313 10.10 -3.33 1.06
N LEU A 314 10.34 -3.46 2.37
CA LEU A 314 10.63 -2.32 3.24
C LEU A 314 11.95 -1.66 2.84
N ALA A 315 13.02 -2.45 2.65
CA ALA A 315 14.33 -1.94 2.28
C ALA A 315 14.30 -1.15 0.95
N GLU A 316 13.59 -1.63 -0.04
CA GLU A 316 13.43 -0.97 -1.34
C GLU A 316 12.76 0.41 -1.20
N LYS A 317 11.66 0.47 -0.45
CA LYS A 317 10.90 1.71 -0.26
C LYS A 317 11.63 2.71 0.64
N LEU A 318 12.26 2.22 1.70
CA LEU A 318 13.02 3.07 2.63
C LEU A 318 14.30 3.61 1.98
N ASP A 319 15.03 2.82 1.18
CA ASP A 319 16.18 3.32 0.41
C ASP A 319 15.76 4.47 -0.53
N THR A 320 14.62 4.33 -1.20
CA THR A 320 14.06 5.39 -2.05
C THR A 320 13.76 6.64 -1.23
N LEU A 321 13.01 6.52 -0.13
CA LEU A 321 12.59 7.65 0.70
C LEU A 321 13.78 8.38 1.32
N ILE A 322 14.68 7.64 1.96
CA ILE A 322 15.88 8.22 2.60
C ILE A 322 16.75 8.91 1.56
N GLY A 323 16.97 8.28 0.41
CA GLY A 323 17.79 8.82 -0.67
C GLY A 323 17.26 10.15 -1.21
N PHE A 324 15.97 10.23 -1.56
CA PHE A 324 15.38 11.46 -2.08
C PHE A 324 15.27 12.57 -1.02
N PHE A 325 15.01 12.23 0.24
CA PHE A 325 15.06 13.21 1.33
C PHE A 325 16.49 13.72 1.59
N ALA A 326 17.50 12.86 1.45
CA ALA A 326 18.91 13.24 1.61
C ALA A 326 19.40 14.25 0.56
N ILE A 327 18.83 14.22 -0.65
CA ILE A 327 19.16 15.18 -1.72
C ILE A 327 18.16 16.34 -1.84
N ASP A 328 17.23 16.44 -0.87
CA ASP A 328 16.18 17.47 -0.76
C ASP A 328 15.18 17.50 -1.93
N GLU A 329 14.95 16.35 -2.57
CA GLU A 329 13.94 16.20 -3.61
C GLU A 329 12.63 15.62 -3.05
N LYS A 330 12.03 16.35 -2.11
CA LYS A 330 10.81 15.99 -1.38
C LYS A 330 9.55 16.29 -2.20
N PRO A 331 8.43 15.58 -1.96
CA PRO A 331 7.15 15.93 -2.56
C PRO A 331 6.68 17.32 -2.12
N THR A 332 6.16 18.13 -3.06
CA THR A 332 5.63 19.46 -2.78
C THR A 332 4.25 19.64 -3.42
N GLY A 333 3.24 20.05 -2.63
CA GLY A 333 1.88 20.26 -3.13
C GLY A 333 1.38 19.05 -3.94
N SER A 334 1.03 19.23 -5.23
CA SER A 334 0.61 18.16 -6.14
C SER A 334 1.79 17.41 -6.81
N LYS A 335 3.03 17.90 -6.69
CA LYS A 335 4.19 17.31 -7.38
C LYS A 335 4.82 16.21 -6.55
N ASP A 336 4.92 15.03 -7.16
CA ASP A 336 5.62 13.85 -6.60
C ASP A 336 6.20 13.00 -7.74
N PRO A 337 7.26 13.49 -8.43
CA PRO A 337 7.80 12.84 -9.62
C PRO A 337 8.42 11.48 -9.33
N PHE A 338 8.79 11.21 -8.07
CA PHE A 338 9.43 9.97 -7.65
C PHE A 338 8.49 9.04 -6.89
N ALA A 339 7.20 9.36 -6.85
CA ALA A 339 6.15 8.58 -6.16
C ALA A 339 6.46 8.29 -4.67
N LEU A 340 7.07 9.25 -3.97
CA LEU A 340 7.48 9.10 -2.56
C LEU A 340 6.27 8.93 -1.62
N ARG A 341 5.12 9.58 -1.95
CA ARG A 341 3.87 9.35 -1.18
C ARG A 341 3.41 7.91 -1.28
N ARG A 342 3.50 7.32 -2.48
CA ARG A 342 3.16 5.90 -2.69
C ARG A 342 4.12 4.98 -1.96
N ALA A 343 5.42 5.28 -1.98
CA ALA A 343 6.42 4.52 -1.22
C ALA A 343 6.15 4.56 0.28
N ALA A 344 5.84 5.73 0.85
CA ALA A 344 5.51 5.89 2.27
C ALA A 344 4.23 5.14 2.66
N LEU A 345 3.17 5.20 1.85
CA LEU A 345 1.95 4.40 2.06
C LEU A 345 2.25 2.90 2.01
N GLY A 346 3.15 2.47 1.12
CA GLY A 346 3.61 1.08 1.07
C GLY A 346 4.32 0.64 2.35
N VAL A 347 5.21 1.47 2.91
CA VAL A 347 5.88 1.22 4.20
C VAL A 347 4.84 1.13 5.33
N ILE A 348 3.89 2.07 5.41
CA ILE A 348 2.85 2.06 6.44
C ILE A 348 2.05 0.75 6.39
N ARG A 349 1.67 0.28 5.20
CA ARG A 349 0.93 -0.98 5.04
C ARG A 349 1.74 -2.21 5.43
N LEU A 350 3.04 -2.23 5.10
CA LEU A 350 3.95 -3.30 5.50
C LEU A 350 4.16 -3.37 7.01
N LEU A 351 4.12 -2.22 7.70
CA LEU A 351 4.36 -2.10 9.14
C LEU A 351 3.08 -2.16 10.00
N THR A 352 1.92 -2.40 9.42
CA THR A 352 0.65 -2.41 10.16
C THR A 352 0.63 -3.44 11.30
N GLY A 353 1.34 -4.57 11.16
CA GLY A 353 1.46 -5.63 12.16
C GLY A 353 2.86 -5.76 12.80
N GLU A 354 3.81 -4.89 12.45
CA GLU A 354 5.21 -5.04 12.83
C GLU A 354 5.64 -4.01 13.87
N ALA A 355 6.33 -4.47 14.91
CA ALA A 355 6.89 -3.61 15.97
C ALA A 355 8.27 -3.07 15.59
N LEU A 356 8.37 -2.31 14.48
CA LEU A 356 9.62 -1.77 13.98
C LEU A 356 9.71 -0.27 14.26
N ASP A 357 10.81 0.16 14.94
CA ASP A 357 11.15 1.57 15.04
C ASP A 357 11.70 2.11 13.72
N LEU A 358 10.81 2.77 13.00
CA LEU A 358 11.09 3.30 11.67
C LEU A 358 12.21 4.34 11.69
N ARG A 359 12.28 5.19 12.73
CA ARG A 359 13.31 6.22 12.86
C ARG A 359 14.70 5.63 13.08
N ALA A 360 14.82 4.65 13.96
CA ALA A 360 16.09 3.98 14.25
C ALA A 360 16.65 3.28 13.00
N VAL A 361 15.80 2.57 12.25
CA VAL A 361 16.17 1.93 10.98
C VAL A 361 16.63 2.96 9.95
N CYS A 362 15.89 4.07 9.78
CA CYS A 362 16.24 5.11 8.83
C CYS A 362 17.56 5.81 9.19
N LEU A 363 17.81 6.10 10.47
CA LEU A 363 19.05 6.72 10.93
C LEU A 363 20.27 5.84 10.65
N THR A 364 20.19 4.55 10.94
CA THR A 364 21.29 3.61 10.70
C THR A 364 21.63 3.55 9.21
N HIS A 365 20.61 3.51 8.34
CA HIS A 365 20.83 3.45 6.89
C HIS A 365 21.26 4.79 6.29
N ALA A 366 20.87 5.92 6.89
CA ALA A 366 21.17 7.26 6.39
C ALA A 366 22.68 7.51 6.20
N ASN A 367 23.53 6.84 6.97
CA ASN A 367 24.98 6.94 6.84
C ASN A 367 25.50 6.62 5.41
N ALA A 368 24.78 5.79 4.67
CA ALA A 368 25.08 5.51 3.26
C ALA A 368 24.99 6.74 2.34
N TYR A 369 24.25 7.78 2.74
CA TYR A 369 24.02 9.01 1.98
C TYR A 369 24.74 10.22 2.56
N PHE A 370 24.85 10.31 3.88
CA PHE A 370 25.35 11.50 4.59
C PHE A 370 26.84 11.43 4.90
N GLY A 371 27.43 10.21 4.97
CA GLY A 371 28.81 10.03 5.41
C GLY A 371 28.99 10.58 6.83
N THR A 372 29.80 11.63 6.99
CA THR A 372 30.08 12.27 8.29
C THR A 372 29.10 13.39 8.66
N ARG A 373 28.14 13.76 7.78
CA ARG A 373 27.16 14.80 8.07
C ARG A 373 26.04 14.25 8.95
N ASP A 374 25.49 15.10 9.83
CA ASP A 374 24.38 14.71 10.70
C ASP A 374 23.08 14.50 9.88
N PRO A 375 22.49 13.29 9.89
CA PRO A 375 21.27 12.99 9.18
C PRO A 375 19.99 13.37 9.95
N ASN A 376 20.07 13.75 11.23
CA ASN A 376 18.91 13.86 12.11
C ASN A 376 17.81 14.77 11.55
N ALA A 377 18.13 15.99 11.14
CA ALA A 377 17.14 16.92 10.60
C ALA A 377 16.40 16.38 9.36
N THR A 378 17.11 15.64 8.50
CA THR A 378 16.49 15.01 7.32
C THR A 378 15.60 13.85 7.72
N ILE A 379 16.05 13.01 8.65
CA ILE A 379 15.24 11.88 9.14
C ILE A 379 14.03 12.38 9.92
N ASP A 380 14.15 13.42 10.73
CA ASP A 380 12.99 14.03 11.41
C ASP A 380 11.97 14.58 10.40
N SER A 381 12.43 15.19 9.30
CA SER A 381 11.56 15.59 8.19
C SER A 381 10.88 14.40 7.51
N LEU A 382 11.58 13.28 7.36
CA LEU A 382 11.01 12.04 6.83
C LEU A 382 9.99 11.44 7.81
N MET A 383 10.25 11.45 9.11
CA MET A 383 9.28 10.98 10.12
C MET A 383 8.02 11.85 10.13
N ALA A 384 8.15 13.17 10.05
CA ALA A 384 6.99 14.06 9.91
C ALA A 384 6.17 13.74 8.64
N PHE A 385 6.84 13.41 7.53
CA PHE A 385 6.17 12.99 6.31
C PHE A 385 5.44 11.66 6.47
N PHE A 386 6.00 10.69 7.21
CA PHE A 386 5.31 9.43 7.52
C PHE A 386 4.08 9.66 8.39
N LEU A 387 4.18 10.51 9.43
CA LEU A 387 3.03 10.84 10.29
C LEU A 387 1.89 11.50 9.49
N ASP A 388 2.22 12.42 8.59
CA ASP A 388 1.24 13.04 7.70
C ASP A 388 0.57 12.00 6.78
N ARG A 389 1.32 11.04 6.22
CA ARG A 389 0.75 9.96 5.40
C ARG A 389 -0.05 8.94 6.21
N LEU A 390 0.39 8.63 7.43
CA LEU A 390 -0.38 7.79 8.34
C LEU A 390 -1.72 8.43 8.70
N ALA A 391 -1.75 9.74 8.96
CA ALA A 391 -3.00 10.45 9.22
C ALA A 391 -4.01 10.33 8.06
N VAL A 392 -3.53 10.38 6.81
CA VAL A 392 -4.37 10.14 5.62
C VAL A 392 -4.94 8.72 5.62
N VAL A 393 -4.12 7.70 5.90
CA VAL A 393 -4.58 6.29 5.96
C VAL A 393 -5.63 6.11 7.05
N LEU A 394 -5.35 6.62 8.25
CA LEU A 394 -6.26 6.50 9.40
C LEU A 394 -7.61 7.19 9.16
N HIS A 395 -7.61 8.30 8.42
CA HIS A 395 -8.84 8.99 8.04
C HIS A 395 -9.58 8.29 6.89
N ASP A 396 -8.91 8.08 5.75
CA ASP A 396 -9.55 7.68 4.49
C ASP A 396 -9.89 6.18 4.46
N GLN A 397 -9.11 5.34 5.14
CA GLN A 397 -9.29 3.88 5.13
C GLN A 397 -9.91 3.35 6.42
N ASP A 398 -9.47 3.87 7.59
CA ASP A 398 -9.93 3.40 8.89
C ASP A 398 -11.14 4.21 9.41
N GLY A 399 -11.44 5.37 8.79
CA GLY A 399 -12.63 6.18 9.08
C GLY A 399 -12.54 7.02 10.36
N PHE A 400 -11.32 7.23 10.91
CA PHE A 400 -11.15 8.06 12.09
C PHE A 400 -11.27 9.55 11.79
N GLU A 401 -11.83 10.30 12.71
CA GLU A 401 -11.96 11.75 12.61
C GLU A 401 -10.58 12.45 12.62
N ARG A 402 -10.40 13.44 11.76
CA ARG A 402 -9.11 14.17 11.62
C ARG A 402 -8.65 14.81 12.93
N GLU A 403 -9.59 15.33 13.70
CA GLU A 403 -9.30 15.97 14.99
C GLU A 403 -8.77 14.96 16.02
N TRP A 404 -9.31 13.74 16.03
CA TRP A 404 -8.85 12.68 16.94
C TRP A 404 -7.44 12.19 16.57
N ILE A 405 -7.17 12.07 15.27
CA ILE A 405 -5.84 11.74 14.78
C ILE A 405 -4.83 12.84 15.18
N ALA A 406 -5.18 14.11 14.94
CA ALA A 406 -4.34 15.24 15.31
C ALA A 406 -4.08 15.30 16.82
N ALA A 407 -5.11 15.08 17.65
CA ALA A 407 -5.01 15.05 19.11
C ALA A 407 -4.09 13.92 19.59
N ALA A 408 -4.20 12.72 19.01
CA ALA A 408 -3.34 11.59 19.35
C ALA A 408 -1.88 11.81 18.95
N PHE A 409 -1.62 12.59 17.89
CA PHE A 409 -0.28 12.83 17.36
C PHE A 409 0.41 14.08 17.94
N ALA A 410 -0.33 14.99 18.55
CA ALA A 410 0.20 16.31 18.98
C ALA A 410 1.38 16.23 19.96
N ASN A 411 1.39 15.23 20.84
CA ASN A 411 2.43 15.07 21.87
C ASN A 411 3.49 14.02 21.49
N LEU A 412 3.48 13.56 20.21
CA LEU A 412 4.47 12.63 19.72
C LEU A 412 5.72 13.41 19.27
N GLY A 413 6.86 13.12 19.92
CA GLY A 413 8.15 13.50 19.35
C GLY A 413 8.41 12.70 18.07
N THR A 414 9.33 13.21 17.23
CA THR A 414 9.81 12.46 16.05
C THR A 414 10.83 11.38 16.43
N HIS A 415 11.00 11.11 17.72
CA HIS A 415 12.08 10.25 18.23
C HIS A 415 11.80 8.75 18.07
N GLU A 416 10.54 8.34 18.18
CA GLU A 416 10.12 6.95 18.04
C GLU A 416 8.84 6.90 17.20
N VAL A 417 8.89 6.25 16.01
CA VAL A 417 7.74 6.14 15.10
C VAL A 417 7.42 4.67 14.90
N LEU A 418 6.53 4.16 15.75
CA LEU A 418 5.96 2.81 15.69
C LEU A 418 4.55 2.88 15.09
N ILE A 419 4.40 2.49 13.83
CA ILE A 419 3.14 2.64 13.08
C ILE A 419 1.97 1.91 13.74
N HIS A 420 2.18 0.66 14.19
CA HIS A 420 1.15 -0.13 14.87
C HIS A 420 0.69 0.52 16.18
N ARG A 421 1.63 1.08 16.97
CA ARG A 421 1.38 1.76 18.24
C ARG A 421 0.54 3.02 18.05
N LEU A 422 0.89 3.83 17.04
CA LEU A 422 0.14 5.05 16.71
C LEU A 422 -1.29 4.75 16.27
N ARG A 423 -1.49 3.70 15.48
CA ARG A 423 -2.81 3.25 15.07
C ARG A 423 -3.65 2.78 16.25
N ALA A 424 -3.08 1.97 17.15
CA ALA A 424 -3.76 1.51 18.36
C ALA A 424 -4.16 2.68 19.27
N ARG A 425 -3.29 3.70 19.41
CA ARG A 425 -3.58 4.90 20.21
C ARG A 425 -4.77 5.69 19.65
N VAL A 426 -4.82 5.90 18.34
CA VAL A 426 -5.96 6.59 17.67
C VAL A 426 -7.24 5.77 17.81
N ALA A 427 -7.18 4.46 17.65
CA ALA A 427 -8.33 3.58 17.80
C ALA A 427 -8.92 3.63 19.22
N ALA A 428 -8.06 3.55 20.25
CA ALA A 428 -8.48 3.66 21.64
C ALA A 428 -9.10 5.04 21.96
N LEU A 429 -8.48 6.12 21.46
CA LEU A 429 -9.02 7.48 21.63
C LEU A 429 -10.39 7.62 20.94
N SER A 430 -10.53 7.10 19.73
CA SER A 430 -11.79 7.12 18.97
C SER A 430 -12.90 6.38 19.70
N ALA A 431 -12.64 5.17 20.18
CA ALA A 431 -13.60 4.38 20.94
C ALA A 431 -14.01 5.09 22.25
N PHE A 432 -13.06 5.71 22.94
CA PHE A 432 -13.33 6.48 24.15
C PHE A 432 -14.22 7.69 23.88
N LEU A 433 -13.88 8.53 22.91
CA LEU A 433 -14.61 9.77 22.59
C LEU A 433 -16.00 9.50 22.00
N GLY A 434 -16.16 8.40 21.26
CA GLY A 434 -17.48 7.95 20.79
C GLY A 434 -18.40 7.43 21.89
N GLY A 435 -17.87 7.15 23.09
CA GLY A 435 -18.61 6.69 24.25
C GLY A 435 -19.15 7.84 25.12
N PHE A 436 -20.19 7.53 25.90
CA PHE A 436 -20.83 8.51 26.80
C PHE A 436 -19.89 9.12 27.84
N ASN A 437 -18.98 8.32 28.41
CA ASN A 437 -18.04 8.81 29.42
C ASN A 437 -16.96 9.75 28.81
N GLY A 438 -16.46 9.42 27.60
CA GLY A 438 -15.47 10.23 26.91
C GLY A 438 -16.00 11.60 26.49
N ALA A 439 -17.22 11.64 25.93
CA ALA A 439 -17.86 12.88 25.53
C ALA A 439 -18.09 13.83 26.72
N ASN A 440 -18.55 13.30 27.85
CA ASN A 440 -18.76 14.11 29.06
C ASN A 440 -17.43 14.58 29.69
N LEU A 441 -16.41 13.70 29.75
CA LEU A 441 -15.10 14.08 30.27
C LEU A 441 -14.44 15.15 29.39
N LEU A 442 -14.62 15.09 28.07
CA LEU A 442 -14.18 16.13 27.14
C LEU A 442 -14.83 17.48 27.42
N ALA A 443 -16.13 17.51 27.75
CA ALA A 443 -16.81 18.73 28.17
C ALA A 443 -16.23 19.32 29.47
N GLY A 444 -15.93 18.45 30.46
CA GLY A 444 -15.24 18.83 31.69
C GLY A 444 -13.83 19.39 31.43
N TYR A 445 -13.05 18.76 30.56
CA TYR A 445 -11.74 19.24 30.13
C TYR A 445 -11.81 20.63 29.49
N ARG A 446 -12.76 20.86 28.60
CA ARG A 446 -12.94 22.17 27.95
C ARG A 446 -13.28 23.25 28.97
N ARG A 447 -14.17 22.93 29.92
CA ARG A 447 -14.52 23.87 30.99
C ARG A 447 -13.30 24.22 31.85
N ALA A 448 -12.51 23.21 32.27
CA ALA A 448 -11.27 23.43 33.01
C ALA A 448 -10.27 24.28 32.24
N THR A 449 -10.03 23.95 30.97
CA THR A 449 -9.10 24.67 30.11
C THR A 449 -9.52 26.12 29.84
N ASN A 450 -10.81 26.38 29.66
CA ASN A 450 -11.34 27.75 29.47
C ASN A 450 -11.18 28.61 30.73
N ILE A 451 -11.42 28.03 31.91
CA ILE A 451 -11.18 28.72 33.19
C ILE A 451 -9.70 29.05 33.32
N LEU A 452 -8.81 28.07 33.12
CA LEU A 452 -7.38 28.26 33.20
C LEU A 452 -6.88 29.32 32.22
N LYS A 453 -7.32 29.29 30.94
CA LYS A 453 -6.96 30.33 29.93
C LYS A 453 -7.46 31.72 30.34
N GLY A 454 -8.65 31.80 30.97
CA GLY A 454 -9.21 33.06 31.47
C GLY A 454 -8.42 33.65 32.63
N GLU A 455 -7.98 32.82 33.55
CA GLU A 455 -7.21 33.24 34.72
C GLU A 455 -5.75 33.55 34.40
N ASP A 456 -5.15 32.79 33.47
CA ASP A 456 -3.77 33.04 32.99
C ASP A 456 -3.60 34.45 32.38
N LYS A 457 -4.63 34.94 31.64
CA LYS A 457 -4.66 36.30 31.10
C LYS A 457 -4.75 37.40 32.16
N LYS A 458 -5.18 37.10 33.39
CA LYS A 458 -5.37 38.06 34.47
C LYS A 458 -4.15 38.22 35.35
N GLY A 459 -3.23 37.27 35.38
CA GLY A 459 -2.06 37.37 36.27
C GLY A 459 -1.19 36.13 36.35
N GLY A 460 -1.40 35.19 35.43
CA GLY A 460 -0.72 33.90 35.42
C GLY A 460 -1.42 32.84 36.26
N LEU A 461 -1.00 31.58 36.07
CA LEU A 461 -1.52 30.45 36.85
C LEU A 461 -0.63 30.16 38.04
N PRO A 462 -1.22 29.75 39.19
CA PRO A 462 -0.43 29.39 40.38
C PRO A 462 0.38 28.11 40.10
N SER A 463 1.60 28.09 40.53
CA SER A 463 2.53 26.94 40.39
C SER A 463 2.38 25.96 41.56
N GLY A 464 2.86 24.73 41.35
CA GLY A 464 2.89 23.65 42.34
C GLY A 464 1.70 22.67 42.26
N PRO A 465 1.76 21.55 43.02
CA PRO A 465 0.68 20.58 43.08
C PRO A 465 -0.52 21.11 43.85
N PRO A 466 -1.73 20.60 43.57
CA PRO A 466 -2.89 20.85 44.43
C PRO A 466 -2.72 20.12 45.78
N GLU A 467 -3.26 20.71 46.87
CA GLU A 467 -3.17 20.19 48.22
C GLU A 467 -4.58 20.04 48.81
N GLN A 468 -4.75 19.10 49.74
CA GLN A 468 -5.99 19.00 50.49
C GLN A 468 -6.08 20.11 51.54
N MET A 469 -6.96 21.07 51.35
CA MET A 469 -7.15 22.19 52.25
C MET A 469 -8.12 21.82 53.39
N ALA A 470 -7.88 22.38 54.56
CA ALA A 470 -8.80 22.23 55.68
C ALA A 470 -10.14 22.93 55.37
N GLY A 471 -11.25 22.19 55.50
CA GLY A 471 -12.59 22.71 55.19
C GLY A 471 -12.96 22.71 53.68
N ALA A 472 -12.14 22.06 52.85
CA ALA A 472 -12.46 21.90 51.40
C ALA A 472 -13.78 21.08 51.25
N PRO A 473 -14.61 21.41 50.24
CA PRO A 473 -15.81 20.61 49.91
C PRO A 473 -15.46 19.15 49.60
N ASP A 474 -16.39 18.24 49.91
CA ASP A 474 -16.19 16.81 49.65
C ASP A 474 -15.90 16.51 48.17
N GLU A 475 -16.47 17.25 47.25
CA GLU A 475 -16.27 17.13 45.82
C GLU A 475 -14.86 17.57 45.37
N GLU A 476 -14.26 18.58 46.02
CA GLU A 476 -12.86 18.98 45.78
C GLU A 476 -11.91 17.89 46.25
N ILE A 477 -12.17 17.31 47.44
CA ILE A 477 -11.39 16.19 47.99
C ILE A 477 -11.54 14.95 47.15
N ALA A 478 -12.74 14.63 46.65
CA ALA A 478 -13.02 13.49 45.78
C ALA A 478 -12.26 13.59 44.47
N LEU A 479 -12.21 14.78 43.85
CA LEU A 479 -11.48 15.00 42.61
C LEU A 479 -9.97 14.88 42.81
N LEU A 480 -9.41 15.43 43.89
CA LEU A 480 -8.00 15.29 44.25
C LEU A 480 -7.60 13.82 44.44
N ASN A 481 -8.43 13.05 45.20
CA ASN A 481 -8.21 11.62 45.41
C ASN A 481 -8.32 10.84 44.09
N ALA A 482 -9.30 11.13 43.24
CA ALA A 482 -9.45 10.48 41.95
C ALA A 482 -8.20 10.69 41.07
N LEU A 483 -7.68 11.91 40.99
CA LEU A 483 -6.45 12.22 40.23
C LEU A 483 -5.23 11.45 40.75
N SER A 484 -5.08 11.35 42.08
CA SER A 484 -3.98 10.61 42.71
C SER A 484 -3.98 9.11 42.35
N VAL A 485 -5.13 8.54 42.06
CA VAL A 485 -5.32 7.13 41.67
C VAL A 485 -5.24 6.94 40.15
N VAL A 486 -5.84 7.86 39.41
CA VAL A 486 -5.96 7.73 37.95
C VAL A 486 -4.63 7.98 37.23
N ARG A 487 -3.87 9.03 37.64
CA ARG A 487 -2.61 9.40 36.97
C ARG A 487 -1.60 8.24 36.91
N PRO A 488 -1.26 7.54 38.00
CA PRO A 488 -0.32 6.42 37.94
C PRO A 488 -0.83 5.27 37.04
N LYS A 489 -2.15 5.02 37.00
CA LYS A 489 -2.74 4.01 36.13
C LYS A 489 -2.63 4.38 34.66
N VAL A 490 -2.86 5.66 34.33
CA VAL A 490 -2.68 6.17 32.96
C VAL A 490 -1.22 6.04 32.54
N ASP A 491 -0.29 6.44 33.44
CA ASP A 491 1.16 6.36 33.16
C ASP A 491 1.63 4.93 32.91
N ASP A 492 1.21 4.00 33.77
CA ASP A 492 1.54 2.57 33.63
C ASP A 492 0.95 1.98 32.35
N ALA A 493 -0.31 2.27 32.06
CA ALA A 493 -0.96 1.81 30.85
C ALA A 493 -0.28 2.35 29.58
N LEU A 494 0.07 3.63 29.54
CA LEU A 494 0.79 4.24 28.40
C LEU A 494 2.22 3.69 28.24
N ALA A 495 2.92 3.40 29.34
CA ALA A 495 4.26 2.82 29.31
C ALA A 495 4.26 1.38 28.74
N ASN A 496 3.14 0.67 28.87
CA ASN A 496 2.96 -0.70 28.38
C ASN A 496 2.12 -0.80 27.09
N ASP A 497 1.84 0.33 26.42
CA ASP A 497 1.01 0.40 25.18
C ASP A 497 -0.44 -0.09 25.35
N HIS A 498 -0.94 -0.13 26.57
CA HIS A 498 -2.31 -0.48 26.90
C HIS A 498 -3.23 0.75 26.77
N PHE A 499 -3.39 1.28 25.57
CA PHE A 499 -4.10 2.54 25.32
C PHE A 499 -5.57 2.48 25.74
N GLU A 500 -6.24 1.35 25.58
CA GLU A 500 -7.62 1.15 26.03
C GLU A 500 -7.72 1.25 27.56
N ASP A 501 -6.79 0.65 28.30
CA ASP A 501 -6.74 0.72 29.76
C ASP A 501 -6.48 2.15 30.25
N ALA A 502 -5.64 2.91 29.53
CA ALA A 502 -5.45 4.32 29.81
C ALA A 502 -6.75 5.13 29.66
N MET A 503 -7.55 4.84 28.63
CA MET A 503 -8.86 5.47 28.43
C MET A 503 -9.88 5.07 29.49
N VAL A 504 -9.89 3.81 29.88
CA VAL A 504 -10.74 3.32 30.99
C VAL A 504 -10.35 4.00 32.31
N ALA A 505 -9.05 4.13 32.59
CA ALA A 505 -8.57 4.85 33.76
C ALA A 505 -9.02 6.31 33.76
N LEU A 506 -8.88 7.02 32.63
CA LEU A 506 -9.36 8.41 32.49
C LEU A 506 -10.88 8.54 32.72
N SER A 507 -11.68 7.56 32.30
CA SER A 507 -13.14 7.63 32.47
C SER A 507 -13.58 7.73 33.92
N ALA A 508 -12.74 7.27 34.86
CA ALA A 508 -13.00 7.39 36.29
C ALA A 508 -12.93 8.85 36.80
N LEU A 509 -12.38 9.78 36.05
CA LEU A 509 -12.38 11.22 36.39
C LEU A 509 -13.73 11.89 36.08
N ARG A 510 -14.57 11.28 35.25
CA ARG A 510 -15.82 11.91 34.81
C ARG A 510 -16.71 12.39 35.98
N GLU A 511 -17.14 11.47 36.85
CA GLU A 511 -18.03 11.80 37.94
C GLU A 511 -17.45 12.81 38.95
N PRO A 512 -16.17 12.67 39.39
CA PRO A 512 -15.52 13.68 40.22
C PRO A 512 -15.42 15.07 39.58
N VAL A 513 -15.14 15.14 38.25
CA VAL A 513 -15.05 16.41 37.51
C VAL A 513 -16.42 17.06 37.40
N ASP A 514 -17.46 16.29 37.06
CA ASP A 514 -18.84 16.79 36.96
C ASP A 514 -19.30 17.32 38.31
N ALA A 515 -19.14 16.53 39.42
CA ALA A 515 -19.51 16.93 40.75
C ALA A 515 -18.78 18.20 41.24
N PHE A 516 -17.48 18.29 40.94
CA PHE A 516 -16.67 19.48 41.26
C PHE A 516 -17.25 20.73 40.57
N PHE A 517 -17.55 20.67 39.27
CA PHE A 517 -18.08 21.83 38.55
C PHE A 517 -19.53 22.18 38.93
N GLU A 518 -20.31 21.25 39.46
CA GLU A 518 -21.66 21.52 39.92
C GLU A 518 -21.69 22.21 41.29
N LYS A 519 -20.78 21.85 42.19
CA LYS A 519 -20.91 22.22 43.61
C LYS A 519 -19.77 23.12 44.12
N VAL A 520 -18.63 23.20 43.40
CA VAL A 520 -17.46 23.97 43.87
C VAL A 520 -17.34 25.26 43.08
N PHE A 521 -17.31 26.41 43.79
CA PHE A 521 -17.07 27.72 43.20
C PHE A 521 -15.58 27.98 43.06
N VAL A 522 -15.01 27.88 41.85
CA VAL A 522 -13.56 27.93 41.56
C VAL A 522 -12.91 29.23 42.11
N ASN A 523 -13.57 30.36 41.98
CA ASN A 523 -13.01 31.69 42.29
C ASN A 523 -13.24 32.14 43.74
N GLU A 524 -13.46 31.23 44.68
CA GLU A 524 -13.50 31.56 46.11
C GLU A 524 -12.12 32.03 46.60
N PRO A 525 -12.00 33.23 47.15
CA PRO A 525 -10.70 33.91 47.35
C PRO A 525 -9.64 33.08 48.11
N GLU A 526 -10.07 32.33 49.14
CA GLU A 526 -9.16 31.56 49.98
C GLU A 526 -8.72 30.23 49.35
N ALA A 527 -9.51 29.66 48.45
CA ALA A 527 -9.23 28.36 47.83
C ALA A 527 -8.89 28.47 46.33
N ARG A 528 -9.02 29.68 45.73
CA ARG A 528 -8.89 29.89 44.30
C ARG A 528 -7.60 29.29 43.71
N ASP A 529 -6.49 29.58 44.28
CA ASP A 529 -5.19 29.15 43.75
C ASP A 529 -5.04 27.63 43.79
N ASN A 530 -5.51 26.98 44.85
CA ASN A 530 -5.51 25.52 44.96
C ASN A 530 -6.45 24.86 43.94
N ARG A 531 -7.66 25.43 43.74
CA ARG A 531 -8.62 24.96 42.75
C ARG A 531 -8.13 25.13 41.32
N LEU A 532 -7.38 26.20 41.01
CA LEU A 532 -6.73 26.38 39.72
C LEU A 532 -5.61 25.35 39.50
N ARG A 533 -4.83 25.01 40.52
CA ARG A 533 -3.85 23.89 40.45
C ARG A 533 -4.53 22.56 40.21
N LEU A 534 -5.67 22.30 40.87
CA LEU A 534 -6.45 21.08 40.71
C LEU A 534 -6.97 20.95 39.26
N LEU A 535 -7.52 22.03 38.67
CA LEU A 535 -7.95 22.06 37.29
C LEU A 535 -6.79 21.90 36.29
N ALA A 536 -5.63 22.50 36.61
CA ALA A 536 -4.40 22.32 35.82
C ALA A 536 -3.95 20.84 35.85
N ASP A 537 -4.13 20.17 36.97
CA ASP A 537 -3.80 18.77 37.15
C ASP A 537 -4.77 17.83 36.38
N VAL A 538 -6.06 18.13 36.35
CA VAL A 538 -7.04 17.47 35.47
C VAL A 538 -6.59 17.57 34.01
N ARG A 539 -6.31 18.79 33.56
CA ARG A 539 -5.83 19.04 32.20
C ARG A 539 -4.57 18.26 31.89
N ALA A 540 -3.54 18.37 32.73
CA ALA A 540 -2.26 17.70 32.54
C ALA A 540 -2.39 16.16 32.53
N THR A 541 -3.30 15.59 33.34
CA THR A 541 -3.55 14.16 33.38
C THR A 541 -4.19 13.68 32.08
N MET A 542 -5.14 14.42 31.52
CA MET A 542 -5.77 14.09 30.24
C MET A 542 -4.79 14.26 29.06
N GLU A 543 -4.04 15.36 29.04
CA GLU A 543 -3.08 15.67 27.98
C GLU A 543 -1.93 14.64 27.83
N ARG A 544 -1.76 13.72 28.81
CA ARG A 544 -0.84 12.57 28.67
C ARG A 544 -1.25 11.62 27.56
N VAL A 545 -2.56 11.48 27.36
CA VAL A 545 -3.12 10.56 26.37
C VAL A 545 -3.24 11.20 25.00
N ALA A 546 -3.77 12.43 24.94
CA ALA A 546 -3.98 13.16 23.69
C ALA A 546 -4.10 14.67 23.98
N ASP A 547 -3.83 15.51 23.00
CA ASP A 547 -4.13 16.94 23.10
C ASP A 547 -5.61 17.20 22.80
N PHE A 548 -6.43 17.12 23.83
CA PHE A 548 -7.87 17.34 23.71
C PHE A 548 -8.26 18.77 23.31
N SER A 549 -7.31 19.73 23.30
CA SER A 549 -7.58 21.09 22.83
C SER A 549 -7.79 21.18 21.32
N LEU A 550 -7.36 20.16 20.58
CA LEU A 550 -7.50 20.05 19.12
C LEU A 550 -8.83 19.44 18.68
N ILE A 551 -9.62 18.94 19.63
CA ILE A 551 -10.89 18.28 19.35
C ILE A 551 -11.99 19.34 19.45
N ASN A 552 -12.61 19.69 18.32
CA ASN A 552 -13.80 20.52 18.26
C ASN A 552 -15.03 19.62 18.53
N GLY A 553 -16.04 20.13 19.21
CA GLY A 553 -17.28 19.42 19.49
C GLY A 553 -18.45 20.13 18.91
#